data_62fdef362869262f7c506bae137c73a7
#
_entry.id   62fdef362869262f7c506bae137c73a7
#
_cell.length_a   1.000
_cell.length_b   1.000
_cell.length_c   1.000
_cell.angle_alpha   90.00
_cell.angle_beta   90.00
_cell.angle_gamma   90.00
#
_symmetry.space_group_name_H-M   'P 1'
#
loop_
_entity.id
_entity.type
_entity.pdbx_description
1 polymer ?
#
loop_
_entity_poly.entity_id
_entity_poly.type
_entity_poly.pdbx_seq_one_letter_code
_entity_poly.pdbx_strand_id
1 'polypeptide(L)'
;MRVKKLRTPDDIRKEKEALYAEIDQGFLTIGQATRRMRKIVGLTQTDYAKKVLKVYPRVLMEIERDRGNPTLETLEKIARPFGLKLAFTRKRDEFAAG
;
A
#
# COMPACT_ATOMS: atom_id res chain seq x y z
N MET A 1 -30.89 -3.93 -3.73
CA MET A 1 -29.59 -3.67 -4.31
C MET A 1 -28.85 -2.60 -3.53
N ARG A 2 -27.61 -2.85 -3.25
CA ARG A 2 -26.84 -1.87 -2.48
C ARG A 2 -26.21 -0.82 -3.39
N VAL A 3 -26.42 0.44 -3.06
CA VAL A 3 -25.83 1.54 -3.81
C VAL A 3 -24.45 1.82 -3.22
N LYS A 4 -23.46 1.81 -4.09
CA LYS A 4 -22.11 2.11 -3.66
C LYS A 4 -21.96 3.62 -3.48
N LYS A 5 -21.51 4.01 -2.32
CA LYS A 5 -21.29 5.42 -2.04
C LYS A 5 -20.11 5.92 -2.83
N LEU A 6 -20.27 7.01 -3.53
CA LEU A 6 -19.18 7.63 -4.26
C LEU A 6 -18.25 8.34 -3.28
N ARG A 7 -16.98 8.14 -3.47
CA ARG A 7 -15.97 8.79 -2.64
C ARG A 7 -15.64 10.14 -3.24
N THR A 8 -15.57 11.14 -2.38
CA THR A 8 -15.22 12.49 -2.80
C THR A 8 -13.71 12.65 -2.79
N PRO A 9 -13.20 13.69 -3.47
CA PRO A 9 -11.77 13.99 -3.35
C PRO A 9 -11.32 14.21 -1.91
N ASP A 10 -12.21 14.75 -1.08
CA ASP A 10 -11.88 14.95 0.33
C ASP A 10 -11.76 13.63 1.07
N ASP A 11 -12.64 12.67 0.76
CA ASP A 11 -12.54 11.34 1.34
C ASP A 11 -11.20 10.70 0.99
N ILE A 12 -10.81 10.82 -0.26
CA ILE A 12 -9.55 10.23 -0.73
C ILE A 12 -8.36 10.89 -0.03
N ARG A 13 -8.40 12.21 0.11
CA ARG A 13 -7.32 12.93 0.79
C ARG A 13 -7.19 12.46 2.24
N LYS A 14 -8.31 12.30 2.92
CA LYS A 14 -8.28 11.85 4.31
C LYS A 14 -7.74 10.43 4.42
N GLU A 15 -8.11 9.56 3.50
CA GLU A 15 -7.61 8.19 3.51
C GLU A 15 -6.11 8.16 3.27
N LYS A 16 -5.61 9.02 2.38
CA LYS A 16 -4.18 9.10 2.14
C LYS A 16 -3.44 9.62 3.36
N GLU A 17 -3.99 10.63 4.01
CA GLU A 17 -3.35 11.17 5.22
C GLU A 17 -3.29 10.13 6.32
N ALA A 18 -4.36 9.36 6.48
CA ALA A 18 -4.37 8.29 7.47
C ALA A 18 -3.32 7.23 7.15
N LEU A 19 -3.20 6.88 5.87
CA LEU A 19 -2.20 5.91 5.44
C LEU A 19 -0.80 6.41 5.74
N TYR A 20 -0.50 7.65 5.39
CA TYR A 20 0.83 8.21 5.64
C TYR A 20 1.16 8.25 7.13
N ALA A 21 0.19 8.58 7.95
CA ALA A 21 0.40 8.60 9.39
C ALA A 21 0.75 7.21 9.92
N GLU A 22 0.06 6.19 9.44
CA GLU A 22 0.33 4.83 9.88
C GLU A 22 1.66 4.32 9.37
N ILE A 23 2.04 4.71 8.14
CA ILE A 23 3.36 4.37 7.61
C ILE A 23 4.44 5.01 8.48
N ASP A 24 4.27 6.29 8.81
CA ASP A 24 5.25 7.00 9.62
C ASP A 24 5.41 6.40 10.99
N GLN A 25 4.33 5.86 11.54
CA GLN A 25 4.36 5.20 12.84
C GLN A 25 4.93 3.78 12.77
N GLY A 26 5.10 3.25 11.57
CA GLY A 26 5.66 1.91 11.40
C GLY A 26 4.69 0.80 11.73
N PHE A 27 3.40 1.07 11.63
CA PHE A 27 2.38 0.07 11.99
C PHE A 27 2.02 -0.87 10.86
N LEU A 28 2.42 -0.57 9.63
CA LEU A 28 1.99 -1.35 8.48
C LEU A 28 3.15 -2.13 7.88
N THR A 29 2.87 -3.36 7.50
CA THR A 29 3.80 -4.11 6.65
C THR A 29 3.72 -3.55 5.24
N ILE A 30 4.68 -3.93 4.40
CA ILE A 30 4.66 -3.54 2.99
C ILE A 30 3.37 -4.01 2.34
N GLY A 31 2.95 -5.25 2.63
CA GLY A 31 1.73 -5.78 2.04
C GLY A 31 0.49 -5.03 2.49
N GLN A 32 0.41 -4.72 3.77
CA GLN A 32 -0.73 -3.97 4.30
C GLN A 32 -0.80 -2.57 3.68
N ALA A 33 0.34 -1.89 3.58
CA ALA A 33 0.37 -0.56 2.99
C ALA A 33 -0.03 -0.62 1.52
N THR A 34 0.50 -1.61 0.79
CA THR A 34 0.19 -1.76 -0.63
C THR A 34 -1.31 -1.96 -0.84
N ARG A 35 -1.91 -2.82 -0.03
CA ARG A 35 -3.34 -3.07 -0.13
C ARG A 35 -4.15 -1.80 0.16
N ARG A 36 -3.74 -1.03 1.17
CA ARG A 36 -4.41 0.22 1.49
C ARG A 36 -4.32 1.21 0.33
N MET A 37 -3.14 1.31 -0.29
CA MET A 37 -2.96 2.17 -1.46
C MET A 37 -3.91 1.76 -2.58
N ARG A 38 -3.99 0.47 -2.87
CA ARG A 38 -4.87 0.00 -3.94
C ARG A 38 -6.33 0.33 -3.64
N LYS A 39 -6.74 0.15 -2.39
CA LYS A 39 -8.13 0.44 -2.02
C LYS A 39 -8.45 1.91 -2.08
N ILE A 40 -7.48 2.76 -1.77
CA ILE A 40 -7.66 4.21 -1.91
C ILE A 40 -7.90 4.57 -3.37
N VAL A 41 -7.15 3.95 -4.28
CA VAL A 41 -7.33 4.17 -5.71
C VAL A 41 -8.65 3.57 -6.20
N GLY A 42 -9.12 2.52 -5.55
CA GLY A 42 -10.40 1.91 -5.88
C GLY A 42 -10.35 0.90 -6.99
N LEU A 43 -9.22 0.25 -7.20
CA LEU A 43 -9.06 -0.73 -8.28
C LEU A 43 -8.92 -2.14 -7.73
N THR A 44 -9.25 -3.10 -8.60
CA THR A 44 -8.98 -4.50 -8.30
C THR A 44 -7.49 -4.76 -8.35
N GLN A 45 -7.07 -5.90 -7.81
CA GLN A 45 -5.66 -6.27 -7.90
C GLN A 45 -5.18 -6.33 -9.34
N THR A 46 -5.98 -6.94 -10.21
CA THR A 46 -5.59 -7.08 -11.61
C THR A 46 -5.43 -5.73 -12.28
N ASP A 47 -6.40 -4.84 -12.11
CA ASP A 47 -6.34 -3.52 -12.74
C ASP A 47 -5.23 -2.66 -12.16
N TYR A 48 -5.07 -2.68 -10.84
CA TYR A 48 -4.03 -1.89 -10.21
C TYR A 48 -2.64 -2.34 -10.67
N ALA A 49 -2.45 -3.65 -10.71
CA ALA A 49 -1.17 -4.20 -11.16
C ALA A 49 -0.86 -3.81 -12.60
N LYS A 50 -1.84 -4.00 -13.48
CA LYS A 50 -1.60 -3.79 -14.91
C LYS A 50 -1.60 -2.33 -15.31
N LYS A 51 -2.53 -1.55 -14.79
CA LYS A 51 -2.73 -0.18 -15.27
C LYS A 51 -1.89 0.84 -14.53
N VAL A 52 -1.65 0.61 -13.25
CA VAL A 52 -0.94 1.59 -12.42
C VAL A 52 0.49 1.19 -12.15
N LEU A 53 0.68 -0.01 -11.62
CA LEU A 53 2.00 -0.43 -11.15
C LEU A 53 2.87 -1.01 -12.25
N LYS A 54 2.26 -1.54 -13.31
CA LYS A 54 2.99 -2.19 -14.40
C LYS A 54 3.77 -3.40 -13.89
N VAL A 55 3.09 -4.21 -13.11
CA VAL A 55 3.63 -5.48 -12.62
C VAL A 55 2.61 -6.58 -12.91
N TYR A 56 3.04 -7.82 -12.87
CA TYR A 56 2.12 -8.92 -13.04
C TYR A 56 1.16 -8.99 -11.85
N PRO A 57 -0.13 -9.25 -12.10
CA PRO A 57 -1.09 -9.34 -10.99
C PRO A 57 -0.69 -10.33 -9.91
N ARG A 58 -0.08 -11.44 -10.30
CA ARG A 58 0.36 -12.44 -9.33
C ARG A 58 1.38 -11.86 -8.35
N VAL A 59 2.26 -11.01 -8.86
CA VAL A 59 3.28 -10.37 -8.02
C VAL A 59 2.58 -9.48 -6.99
N LEU A 60 1.59 -8.70 -7.41
CA LEU A 60 0.87 -7.84 -6.49
C LEU A 60 0.13 -8.66 -5.44
N MET A 61 -0.50 -9.77 -5.85
CA MET A 61 -1.20 -10.63 -4.91
C MET A 61 -0.28 -11.15 -3.82
N GLU A 62 0.94 -11.56 -4.22
CA GLU A 62 1.91 -12.05 -3.25
C GLU A 62 2.35 -10.96 -2.30
N ILE A 63 2.62 -9.77 -2.83
CA ILE A 63 3.07 -8.65 -2.02
C ILE A 63 2.00 -8.27 -1.00
N GLU A 64 0.74 -8.23 -1.41
CA GLU A 64 -0.34 -7.87 -0.49
C GLU A 64 -0.51 -8.88 0.64
N ARG A 65 0.01 -10.08 0.46
CA ARG A 65 0.01 -11.11 1.50
C ARG A 65 1.33 -11.17 2.25
N ASP A 66 2.23 -10.25 2.01
CA ASP A 66 3.57 -10.24 2.58
C ASP A 66 4.30 -11.53 2.27
N ARG A 67 4.16 -12.01 1.04
CA ARG A 67 4.79 -13.23 0.56
C ARG A 67 5.63 -12.94 -0.67
N GLY A 68 6.38 -13.94 -1.09
CA GLY A 68 7.21 -13.83 -2.28
C GLY A 68 8.51 -13.10 -1.99
N ASN A 69 9.24 -12.83 -3.07
CA ASN A 69 10.53 -12.13 -3.00
C ASN A 69 10.53 -11.02 -4.05
N PRO A 70 9.81 -9.95 -3.83
CA PRO A 70 9.81 -8.87 -4.80
C PRO A 70 11.17 -8.21 -4.88
N THR A 71 11.52 -7.77 -6.09
CA THR A 71 12.76 -7.02 -6.28
C THR A 71 12.60 -5.60 -5.77
N LEU A 72 13.74 -4.93 -5.58
CA LEU A 72 13.68 -3.51 -5.23
C LEU A 72 12.96 -2.71 -6.30
N GLU A 73 13.19 -3.06 -7.57
CA GLU A 73 12.51 -2.37 -8.66
C GLU A 73 10.99 -2.49 -8.54
N THR A 74 10.51 -3.69 -8.23
CA THR A 74 9.07 -3.90 -8.05
C THR A 74 8.53 -3.07 -6.90
N LEU A 75 9.25 -3.06 -5.78
CA LEU A 75 8.82 -2.28 -4.62
C LEU A 75 8.82 -0.78 -4.92
N GLU A 76 9.78 -0.31 -5.71
CA GLU A 76 9.81 1.08 -6.11
C GLU A 76 8.61 1.45 -6.99
N LYS A 77 8.20 0.52 -7.86
CA LYS A 77 7.00 0.75 -8.66
C LYS A 77 5.77 0.91 -7.78
N ILE A 78 5.71 0.15 -6.68
CA ILE A 78 4.59 0.23 -5.76
C ILE A 78 4.62 1.55 -4.99
N ALA A 79 5.79 1.98 -4.57
CA ALA A 79 5.93 3.19 -3.76
C ALA A 79 5.66 4.48 -4.53
N ARG A 80 6.00 4.48 -5.83
CA ARG A 80 6.01 5.70 -6.62
C ARG A 80 4.67 6.42 -6.72
N PRO A 81 3.55 5.73 -6.98
CA PRO A 81 2.28 6.43 -7.14
C PRO A 81 1.84 7.21 -5.91
N PHE A 82 2.33 6.85 -4.75
CA PHE A 82 1.99 7.55 -3.51
C PHE A 82 3.11 8.43 -3.00
N GLY A 83 4.11 8.68 -3.85
CA GLY A 83 5.23 9.55 -3.47
C GLY A 83 6.10 8.98 -2.37
N LEU A 84 6.11 7.66 -2.22
CA LEU A 84 6.89 7.00 -1.19
C LEU A 84 8.22 6.54 -1.75
N LYS A 85 9.16 6.29 -0.87
CA LYS A 85 10.46 5.74 -1.25
C LYS A 85 10.79 4.57 -0.35
N LEU A 86 11.71 3.73 -0.83
CA LEU A 86 12.18 2.61 -0.02
C LEU A 86 13.27 3.10 0.92
N ALA A 87 13.23 2.59 2.14
CA ALA A 87 14.22 2.97 3.13
C ALA A 87 14.17 1.94 4.26
N PHE A 88 15.23 1.93 5.04
CA PHE A 88 15.21 1.17 6.29
C PHE A 88 14.61 2.05 7.36
N THR A 89 13.88 1.41 8.27
CA THR A 89 13.46 2.07 9.49
C THR A 89 13.91 1.19 10.64
N ARG A 90 14.04 1.83 11.79
CA ARG A 90 14.39 1.06 12.97
C ARG A 90 13.22 0.19 13.35
N LYS A 91 13.54 -1.04 13.71
CA LYS A 91 12.49 -1.95 14.16
C LYS A 91 11.90 -1.39 15.45
N ARG A 92 10.59 -1.21 15.45
CA ARG A 92 9.93 -0.74 16.65
C ARG A 92 9.98 -1.87 17.66
N ASP A 93 10.59 -1.60 18.78
CA ASP A 93 10.74 -2.60 19.81
C ASP A 93 9.50 -2.56 20.69
N GLU A 94 8.60 -3.48 20.42
CA GLU A 94 7.37 -3.58 21.19
C GLU A 94 7.63 -4.03 22.61
N PHE A 95 8.84 -4.49 22.84
CA PHE A 95 9.25 -4.93 24.16
C PHE A 95 10.19 -3.94 24.80
N ALA A 96 10.37 -2.77 24.19
CA ALA A 96 11.28 -1.79 24.73
C ALA A 96 10.89 -1.41 26.14
N ALA A 97 9.60 -1.45 26.40
CA ALA A 97 9.11 -1.14 27.72
C ALA A 97 9.24 -2.33 28.64
N GLY A 98 9.45 -3.47 28.06
CA GLY A 98 9.54 -4.68 28.86
C GLY A 98 10.88 -5.30 28.72
#